data_f6f1d18cab4ab5f8888a23d8877c2b48
#
_entry.id   f6f1d18cab4ab5f8888a23d8877c2b48
#
_cell.length_a   1.000
_cell.length_b   1.000
_cell.length_c   1.000
_cell.angle_alpha   90.00
_cell.angle_beta   90.00
_cell.angle_gamma   90.00
#
_symmetry.space_group_name_H-M   'P 1'
#
loop_
_entity.id
_entity.type
_entity.pdbx_description
1 polymer ?
#
loop_
_entity_poly.entity_id
_entity_poly.type
_entity_poly.pdbx_seq_one_letter_code
_entity_poly.pdbx_strand_id
1 'polypeptide(L)'
;LGGGVYVVNGTFTMSGGTISGNTANSTNGADGGVGVYNAATFNMSGGEITGNTASSFSGGVGVHNLATFIMSGGTIGGTNSGDANNAKYGGGVNVGNNGKFNMSGGKISGNKATENGGGVYMDGTTFTVSGAAVIKDNKKGTAANNVYLRGNKYITIDGTLDGGASIGVTTEKEPAAGGSVIAIGKDLTAGDAEKFKSDLGGYAVSVNESKNGLLLVKTHRHCLCGKADCNGRVDHLKQETDFTPWTDALAKAQNGIDKTASNSLPSKEGGKYYLDTDVTLTETWTPASGTVLCLNGHNITMNGSKKAAIYVINAFT
;
A
#
# COMPACT_ATOMS: atom_id res chain seq x y z
N LEU A 1 -28.83 5.93 -0.98
CA LEU A 1 -29.59 5.53 -2.18
C LEU A 1 -28.62 5.25 -3.30
N GLY A 2 -28.80 4.11 -4.05
CA GLY A 2 -28.02 3.78 -5.23
C GLY A 2 -28.60 4.47 -6.48
N GLY A 3 -27.71 4.99 -7.33
CA GLY A 3 -28.12 5.57 -8.62
C GLY A 3 -28.56 4.52 -9.63
N GLY A 4 -27.76 3.44 -9.78
CA GLY A 4 -28.08 2.32 -10.66
C GLY A 4 -28.80 1.19 -9.95
N VAL A 5 -28.23 0.67 -8.87
CA VAL A 5 -28.76 -0.45 -8.07
C VAL A 5 -28.76 -0.10 -6.59
N TYR A 6 -29.83 -0.43 -5.89
CA TYR A 6 -29.92 -0.26 -4.46
C TYR A 6 -30.38 -1.55 -3.78
N VAL A 7 -29.50 -2.11 -2.95
CA VAL A 7 -29.71 -3.43 -2.30
C VAL A 7 -29.87 -3.24 -0.81
N VAL A 8 -31.01 -3.67 -0.27
CA VAL A 8 -31.35 -3.61 1.15
C VAL A 8 -31.87 -4.96 1.62
N ASN A 9 -31.29 -5.53 2.66
CA ASN A 9 -31.73 -6.78 3.27
C ASN A 9 -31.80 -7.97 2.28
N GLY A 10 -30.88 -8.07 1.33
CA GLY A 10 -30.91 -9.15 0.32
C GLY A 10 -29.54 -9.36 -0.32
N THR A 11 -29.53 -10.16 -1.37
CA THR A 11 -28.30 -10.44 -2.13
C THR A 11 -28.49 -10.02 -3.59
N PHE A 12 -27.53 -9.23 -4.09
CA PHE A 12 -27.37 -8.93 -5.50
C PHE A 12 -26.14 -9.65 -6.03
N THR A 13 -26.26 -10.33 -7.17
CA THR A 13 -25.14 -11.04 -7.79
C THR A 13 -24.95 -10.52 -9.21
N MET A 14 -23.70 -10.15 -9.53
CA MET A 14 -23.29 -9.70 -10.85
C MET A 14 -22.15 -10.58 -11.36
N SER A 15 -22.43 -11.40 -12.38
CA SER A 15 -21.46 -12.26 -13.05
C SER A 15 -21.02 -11.75 -14.41
N GLY A 16 -21.63 -10.67 -14.89
CA GLY A 16 -21.36 -10.02 -16.18
C GLY A 16 -22.25 -8.80 -16.36
N GLY A 17 -22.21 -8.20 -17.54
CA GLY A 17 -22.95 -6.99 -17.85
C GLY A 17 -22.31 -5.71 -17.32
N THR A 18 -22.99 -4.59 -17.43
CA THR A 18 -22.44 -3.26 -17.11
C THR A 18 -23.45 -2.42 -16.33
N ILE A 19 -22.97 -1.78 -15.26
CA ILE A 19 -23.69 -0.72 -14.52
C ILE A 19 -22.94 0.57 -14.76
N SER A 20 -23.47 1.46 -15.60
CA SER A 20 -22.73 2.64 -16.03
C SER A 20 -23.56 3.90 -16.20
N GLY A 21 -22.90 5.06 -16.11
CA GLY A 21 -23.47 6.36 -16.39
C GLY A 21 -24.54 6.82 -15.38
N ASN A 22 -24.67 6.15 -14.24
CA ASN A 22 -25.67 6.52 -13.24
C ASN A 22 -25.18 7.68 -12.40
N THR A 23 -26.09 8.59 -12.06
CA THR A 23 -25.77 9.77 -11.25
C THR A 23 -26.65 9.82 -10.00
N ALA A 24 -26.01 9.98 -8.85
CA ALA A 24 -26.67 10.15 -7.57
C ALA A 24 -26.31 11.49 -6.93
N ASN A 25 -27.26 12.43 -6.91
CA ASN A 25 -27.02 13.82 -6.51
C ASN A 25 -27.40 14.15 -5.06
N SER A 26 -27.75 13.16 -4.24
CA SER A 26 -28.08 13.40 -2.83
C SER A 26 -26.82 13.69 -2.01
N THR A 27 -26.83 14.78 -1.26
CA THR A 27 -25.77 15.13 -0.31
C THR A 27 -25.76 14.25 0.95
N ASN A 28 -26.85 13.51 1.19
CA ASN A 28 -27.06 12.68 2.39
C ASN A 28 -26.87 11.20 2.09
N GLY A 29 -25.70 10.82 1.56
CA GLY A 29 -25.33 9.41 1.39
C GLY A 29 -25.89 8.78 0.12
N ALA A 30 -25.34 9.17 -1.02
CA ALA A 30 -25.67 8.62 -2.32
C ALA A 30 -24.48 7.83 -2.89
N ASP A 31 -24.78 6.71 -3.54
CA ASP A 31 -23.86 5.88 -4.28
C ASP A 31 -24.26 5.89 -5.76
N GLY A 32 -23.32 6.13 -6.67
CA GLY A 32 -23.60 6.32 -8.10
C GLY A 32 -24.02 5.03 -8.81
N GLY A 33 -23.22 3.98 -8.69
CA GLY A 33 -23.48 2.70 -9.33
C GLY A 33 -24.36 1.78 -8.46
N VAL A 34 -23.78 1.17 -7.43
CA VAL A 34 -24.43 0.20 -6.54
C VAL A 34 -24.33 0.67 -5.09
N GLY A 35 -25.47 0.77 -4.42
CA GLY A 35 -25.53 0.99 -2.96
C GLY A 35 -25.99 -0.28 -2.25
N VAL A 36 -25.23 -0.74 -1.23
CA VAL A 36 -25.48 -1.96 -0.46
C VAL A 36 -25.62 -1.61 1.01
N TYR A 37 -26.78 -1.90 1.61
CA TYR A 37 -27.17 -1.43 2.95
C TYR A 37 -27.82 -2.53 3.80
N ASN A 38 -27.80 -2.31 5.13
CA ASN A 38 -28.58 -3.09 6.09
C ASN A 38 -28.33 -4.61 6.00
N ALA A 39 -27.08 -5.01 6.19
CA ALA A 39 -26.64 -6.40 6.12
C ALA A 39 -26.88 -7.11 4.76
N ALA A 40 -27.20 -6.36 3.71
CA ALA A 40 -27.27 -6.90 2.36
C ALA A 40 -25.91 -7.36 1.86
N THR A 41 -25.90 -8.20 0.85
CA THR A 41 -24.68 -8.72 0.21
C THR A 41 -24.68 -8.38 -1.28
N PHE A 42 -23.55 -7.88 -1.77
CA PHE A 42 -23.28 -7.78 -3.20
C PHE A 42 -22.13 -8.72 -3.56
N ASN A 43 -22.39 -9.65 -4.48
CA ASN A 43 -21.41 -10.57 -5.04
C ASN A 43 -21.09 -10.14 -6.48
N MET A 44 -19.81 -9.85 -6.76
CA MET A 44 -19.33 -9.52 -8.10
C MET A 44 -18.24 -10.50 -8.52
N SER A 45 -18.55 -11.36 -9.48
CA SER A 45 -17.61 -12.32 -10.07
C SER A 45 -17.21 -11.95 -11.50
N GLY A 46 -17.86 -10.94 -12.10
CA GLY A 46 -17.59 -10.45 -13.44
C GLY A 46 -18.39 -9.18 -13.73
N GLY A 47 -18.26 -8.66 -14.94
CA GLY A 47 -18.93 -7.45 -15.38
C GLY A 47 -18.17 -6.18 -15.05
N GLU A 48 -18.79 -5.02 -15.31
CA GLU A 48 -18.17 -3.70 -15.21
C GLU A 48 -19.07 -2.70 -14.49
N ILE A 49 -18.49 -1.90 -13.61
CA ILE A 49 -19.13 -0.76 -12.95
C ILE A 49 -18.33 0.48 -13.30
N THR A 50 -18.81 1.30 -14.25
CA THR A 50 -18.01 2.36 -14.88
C THR A 50 -18.78 3.65 -15.07
N GLY A 51 -18.10 4.79 -15.04
CA GLY A 51 -18.68 6.08 -15.39
C GLY A 51 -19.82 6.56 -14.47
N ASN A 52 -19.95 5.98 -13.27
CA ASN A 52 -20.99 6.39 -12.33
C ASN A 52 -20.51 7.55 -11.47
N THR A 53 -21.39 8.43 -11.08
CA THR A 53 -21.06 9.63 -10.31
C THR A 53 -21.97 9.78 -9.10
N ALA A 54 -21.35 10.10 -7.96
CA ALA A 54 -22.06 10.49 -6.76
C ALA A 54 -21.54 11.82 -6.20
N SER A 55 -22.43 12.66 -5.72
CA SER A 55 -22.06 13.92 -5.06
C SER A 55 -21.50 13.71 -3.64
N SER A 56 -21.68 12.53 -3.06
CA SER A 56 -21.36 12.25 -1.66
C SER A 56 -20.43 11.04 -1.51
N PHE A 57 -20.95 9.82 -1.36
CA PHE A 57 -20.14 8.68 -0.97
C PHE A 57 -19.44 8.00 -2.15
N SER A 58 -19.99 6.96 -2.72
CA SER A 58 -19.31 6.12 -3.68
C SER A 58 -19.70 6.41 -5.13
N GLY A 59 -18.73 6.48 -6.03
CA GLY A 59 -19.00 6.53 -7.46
C GLY A 59 -19.43 5.17 -7.99
N GLY A 60 -18.68 4.11 -7.69
CA GLY A 60 -18.97 2.75 -8.10
C GLY A 60 -19.87 1.98 -7.13
N VAL A 61 -19.31 1.55 -5.97
CA VAL A 61 -19.99 0.70 -4.98
C VAL A 61 -19.90 1.29 -3.58
N GLY A 62 -21.05 1.52 -2.95
CA GLY A 62 -21.14 1.90 -1.53
C GLY A 62 -21.57 0.71 -0.67
N VAL A 63 -20.88 0.51 0.46
CA VAL A 63 -21.10 -0.61 1.38
C VAL A 63 -21.28 -0.08 2.79
N HIS A 64 -22.50 -0.11 3.31
CA HIS A 64 -22.87 0.56 4.54
C HIS A 64 -23.75 -0.30 5.45
N ASN A 65 -23.78 0.04 6.76
CA ASN A 65 -24.71 -0.55 7.71
C ASN A 65 -24.66 -2.08 7.76
N LEU A 66 -23.48 -2.64 8.08
CA LEU A 66 -23.23 -4.08 8.17
C LEU A 66 -23.30 -4.85 6.84
N ALA A 67 -23.49 -4.16 5.72
CA ALA A 67 -23.49 -4.79 4.40
C ALA A 67 -22.13 -5.38 4.04
N THR A 68 -22.14 -6.32 3.11
CA THR A 68 -20.93 -7.01 2.63
C THR A 68 -20.83 -6.91 1.11
N PHE A 69 -19.66 -6.48 0.62
CA PHE A 69 -19.30 -6.59 -0.78
C PHE A 69 -18.26 -7.69 -0.94
N ILE A 70 -18.48 -8.62 -1.85
CA ILE A 70 -17.57 -9.72 -2.21
C ILE A 70 -17.24 -9.57 -3.68
N MET A 71 -15.94 -9.35 -3.98
CA MET A 71 -15.44 -9.21 -5.34
C MET A 71 -14.41 -10.30 -5.64
N SER A 72 -14.77 -11.24 -6.50
CA SER A 72 -13.89 -12.30 -6.99
C SER A 72 -13.44 -12.09 -8.44
N GLY A 73 -14.05 -11.11 -9.13
CA GLY A 73 -13.73 -10.79 -10.53
C GLY A 73 -14.42 -9.50 -10.97
N GLY A 74 -14.31 -9.17 -12.25
CA GLY A 74 -14.89 -7.96 -12.83
C GLY A 74 -14.02 -6.71 -12.67
N THR A 75 -14.54 -5.57 -13.13
CA THR A 75 -13.82 -4.28 -13.12
C THR A 75 -14.70 -3.16 -12.57
N ILE A 76 -14.13 -2.36 -11.68
CA ILE A 76 -14.73 -1.11 -11.20
C ILE A 76 -13.87 0.05 -11.68
N GLY A 77 -14.43 0.91 -12.53
CA GLY A 77 -13.72 1.97 -13.25
C GLY A 77 -13.08 1.46 -14.54
N GLY A 78 -12.06 2.14 -15.01
CA GLY A 78 -11.34 1.83 -16.24
C GLY A 78 -10.38 2.94 -16.61
N THR A 79 -9.63 2.72 -17.68
CA THR A 79 -8.61 3.66 -18.17
C THR A 79 -9.04 4.50 -19.35
N ASN A 80 -10.18 4.15 -19.98
CA ASN A 80 -10.71 4.93 -21.09
C ASN A 80 -11.39 6.21 -20.58
N SER A 81 -11.56 7.16 -21.49
CA SER A 81 -12.32 8.37 -21.20
C SER A 81 -13.77 8.01 -20.89
N GLY A 82 -14.25 8.40 -19.72
CA GLY A 82 -15.63 8.13 -19.27
C GLY A 82 -15.79 6.90 -18.38
N ASP A 83 -14.80 6.00 -18.28
CA ASP A 83 -14.90 4.80 -17.43
C ASP A 83 -14.79 5.10 -15.93
N ALA A 84 -14.18 6.22 -15.58
CA ALA A 84 -13.95 6.59 -14.19
C ALA A 84 -15.26 6.73 -13.41
N ASN A 85 -15.41 5.99 -12.31
CA ASN A 85 -16.41 6.34 -11.32
C ASN A 85 -15.89 7.50 -10.48
N ASN A 86 -16.78 8.45 -10.15
CA ASN A 86 -16.43 9.70 -9.48
C ASN A 86 -17.26 9.92 -8.23
N ALA A 87 -16.62 10.31 -7.13
CA ALA A 87 -17.31 10.68 -5.89
C ALA A 87 -16.50 11.65 -5.02
N LYS A 88 -17.07 12.03 -3.90
CA LYS A 88 -16.33 12.73 -2.85
C LYS A 88 -15.37 11.78 -2.12
N TYR A 89 -15.88 10.61 -1.74
CA TYR A 89 -15.12 9.54 -1.08
C TYR A 89 -15.36 8.21 -1.81
N GLY A 90 -14.31 7.40 -2.00
CA GLY A 90 -14.45 6.11 -2.64
C GLY A 90 -14.91 6.22 -4.09
N GLY A 91 -14.11 6.80 -4.99
CA GLY A 91 -14.47 6.89 -6.40
C GLY A 91 -14.88 5.53 -6.97
N GLY A 92 -14.12 4.46 -6.68
CA GLY A 92 -14.50 3.08 -6.99
C GLY A 92 -15.41 2.48 -5.92
N VAL A 93 -14.94 2.37 -4.69
CA VAL A 93 -15.63 1.72 -3.57
C VAL A 93 -15.56 2.58 -2.30
N ASN A 94 -16.68 2.76 -1.63
CA ASN A 94 -16.73 3.33 -0.28
C ASN A 94 -17.18 2.25 0.71
N VAL A 95 -16.35 1.95 1.70
CA VAL A 95 -16.66 1.04 2.79
C VAL A 95 -16.83 1.83 4.07
N GLY A 96 -18.05 2.09 4.46
CA GLY A 96 -18.41 2.90 5.63
C GLY A 96 -19.39 2.23 6.57
N ASN A 97 -19.63 2.82 7.74
CA ASN A 97 -20.65 2.41 8.69
C ASN A 97 -20.74 0.88 8.92
N ASN A 98 -19.66 0.28 9.39
CA ASN A 98 -19.55 -1.16 9.65
C ASN A 98 -19.71 -2.05 8.40
N GLY A 99 -19.54 -1.50 7.21
CA GLY A 99 -19.46 -2.26 5.97
C GLY A 99 -18.25 -3.20 5.95
N LYS A 100 -18.34 -4.25 5.13
CA LYS A 100 -17.28 -5.23 4.92
C LYS A 100 -16.99 -5.36 3.43
N PHE A 101 -15.73 -5.42 3.06
CA PHE A 101 -15.30 -5.64 1.70
C PHE A 101 -14.30 -6.79 1.64
N ASN A 102 -14.61 -7.82 0.84
CA ASN A 102 -13.75 -8.97 0.60
C ASN A 102 -13.40 -9.01 -0.88
N MET A 103 -12.10 -8.95 -1.20
CA MET A 103 -11.62 -8.96 -2.59
C MET A 103 -10.61 -10.08 -2.79
N SER A 104 -10.97 -11.09 -3.57
CA SER A 104 -10.09 -12.21 -3.94
C SER A 104 -9.62 -12.14 -5.40
N GLY A 105 -10.13 -11.19 -6.17
CA GLY A 105 -9.76 -10.97 -7.56
C GLY A 105 -10.49 -9.76 -8.13
N GLY A 106 -10.32 -9.53 -9.43
CA GLY A 106 -10.88 -8.38 -10.11
C GLY A 106 -10.01 -7.13 -10.02
N LYS A 107 -10.51 -6.02 -10.58
CA LYS A 107 -9.73 -4.79 -10.76
C LYS A 107 -10.53 -3.54 -10.37
N ILE A 108 -9.94 -2.70 -9.54
CA ILE A 108 -10.43 -1.35 -9.21
C ILE A 108 -9.41 -0.35 -9.72
N SER A 109 -9.70 0.36 -10.82
CA SER A 109 -8.72 1.24 -11.44
C SER A 109 -9.35 2.42 -12.16
N GLY A 110 -8.57 3.51 -12.30
CA GLY A 110 -8.98 4.69 -13.05
C GLY A 110 -10.07 5.54 -12.38
N ASN A 111 -10.52 5.17 -11.18
CA ASN A 111 -11.56 5.91 -10.45
C ASN A 111 -10.99 7.20 -9.82
N LYS A 112 -11.88 8.13 -9.52
CA LYS A 112 -11.51 9.45 -9.00
C LYS A 112 -12.32 9.82 -7.76
N ALA A 113 -11.62 10.37 -6.76
CA ALA A 113 -12.26 11.04 -5.63
C ALA A 113 -11.85 12.50 -5.55
N THR A 114 -12.74 13.37 -5.07
CA THR A 114 -12.40 14.77 -4.80
C THR A 114 -11.74 14.94 -3.44
N GLU A 115 -12.06 14.06 -2.48
CA GLU A 115 -11.49 14.09 -1.13
C GLU A 115 -10.50 12.92 -0.92
N ASN A 116 -10.95 11.66 -0.80
CA ASN A 116 -10.07 10.54 -0.52
C ASN A 116 -10.61 9.21 -1.05
N GLY A 117 -9.69 8.25 -1.27
CA GLY A 117 -10.03 6.92 -1.74
C GLY A 117 -10.48 6.92 -3.20
N GLY A 118 -9.64 7.39 -4.12
CA GLY A 118 -9.96 7.32 -5.55
C GLY A 118 -10.40 5.92 -5.97
N GLY A 119 -9.69 4.89 -5.47
CA GLY A 119 -10.10 3.49 -5.62
C GLY A 119 -11.05 3.04 -4.52
N VAL A 120 -10.52 2.93 -3.29
CA VAL A 120 -11.26 2.48 -2.12
C VAL A 120 -11.10 3.47 -0.97
N TYR A 121 -12.19 3.90 -0.38
CA TYR A 121 -12.21 4.61 0.90
C TYR A 121 -12.60 3.63 2.01
N MET A 122 -11.69 3.38 2.95
CA MET A 122 -11.88 2.41 4.02
C MET A 122 -12.11 3.07 5.37
N ASP A 123 -13.37 3.09 5.83
CA ASP A 123 -13.82 3.49 7.16
C ASP A 123 -14.69 2.41 7.83
N GLY A 124 -14.95 1.32 7.11
CA GLY A 124 -15.76 0.18 7.54
C GLY A 124 -15.09 -0.70 8.60
N THR A 125 -15.65 -1.87 8.82
CA THR A 125 -15.17 -2.83 9.82
C THR A 125 -14.02 -3.67 9.27
N THR A 126 -14.15 -4.19 8.06
CA THR A 126 -13.19 -5.15 7.49
C THR A 126 -12.97 -4.88 6.02
N PHE A 127 -11.71 -4.90 5.61
CA PHE A 127 -11.30 -5.02 4.22
C PHE A 127 -10.31 -6.17 4.10
N THR A 128 -10.74 -7.24 3.44
CA THR A 128 -9.94 -8.46 3.27
C THR A 128 -9.50 -8.61 1.83
N VAL A 129 -8.26 -9.01 1.61
CA VAL A 129 -7.70 -9.27 0.28
C VAL A 129 -7.04 -10.65 0.21
N SER A 130 -7.13 -11.27 -0.96
CA SER A 130 -6.44 -12.51 -1.33
C SER A 130 -6.32 -12.62 -2.84
N GLY A 131 -5.75 -13.71 -3.36
CA GLY A 131 -5.69 -14.01 -4.78
C GLY A 131 -5.09 -12.88 -5.63
N ALA A 132 -5.70 -12.62 -6.78
CA ALA A 132 -5.23 -11.65 -7.78
C ALA A 132 -5.88 -10.26 -7.65
N ALA A 133 -6.07 -9.76 -6.42
CA ALA A 133 -6.67 -8.45 -6.17
C ALA A 133 -5.84 -7.30 -6.74
N VAL A 134 -6.45 -6.44 -7.59
CA VAL A 134 -5.76 -5.30 -8.22
C VAL A 134 -6.47 -3.98 -7.88
N ILE A 135 -5.79 -3.07 -7.17
CA ILE A 135 -6.29 -1.73 -6.86
C ILE A 135 -5.17 -0.73 -7.16
N LYS A 136 -5.22 -0.11 -8.33
CA LYS A 136 -4.17 0.79 -8.81
C LYS A 136 -4.71 1.85 -9.77
N ASP A 137 -3.90 2.85 -10.06
CA ASP A 137 -4.21 3.91 -11.04
C ASP A 137 -5.43 4.76 -10.68
N ASN A 138 -5.87 4.72 -9.41
CA ASN A 138 -6.96 5.56 -8.89
C ASN A 138 -6.41 6.86 -8.31
N LYS A 139 -7.18 7.94 -8.34
CA LYS A 139 -6.66 9.26 -8.06
C LYS A 139 -7.56 10.09 -7.14
N LYS A 140 -6.90 10.99 -6.36
CA LYS A 140 -7.48 12.19 -5.78
C LYS A 140 -6.89 13.40 -6.51
N GLY A 141 -7.69 14.09 -7.30
CA GLY A 141 -7.17 15.10 -8.24
C GLY A 141 -6.18 14.45 -9.21
N THR A 142 -4.91 14.84 -9.15
CA THR A 142 -3.82 14.26 -9.97
C THR A 142 -2.98 13.23 -9.22
N ALA A 143 -3.06 13.19 -7.89
CA ALA A 143 -2.27 12.32 -7.04
C ALA A 143 -2.82 10.88 -7.01
N ALA A 144 -1.93 9.88 -6.91
CA ALA A 144 -2.35 8.51 -6.63
C ALA A 144 -3.07 8.43 -5.29
N ASN A 145 -4.18 7.71 -5.24
CA ASN A 145 -4.95 7.52 -4.02
C ASN A 145 -5.81 6.25 -4.19
N ASN A 146 -5.16 5.10 -4.10
CA ASN A 146 -5.77 3.83 -4.44
C ASN A 146 -6.65 3.31 -3.31
N VAL A 147 -6.05 2.85 -2.22
CA VAL A 147 -6.78 2.52 -0.99
C VAL A 147 -6.45 3.57 0.05
N TYR A 148 -7.43 4.32 0.49
CA TYR A 148 -7.29 5.27 1.59
C TYR A 148 -7.76 4.63 2.90
N LEU A 149 -6.85 4.47 3.85
CA LEU A 149 -7.09 3.91 5.16
C LEU A 149 -7.34 5.02 6.19
N ARG A 150 -8.58 5.16 6.66
CA ARG A 150 -8.96 6.17 7.63
C ARG A 150 -8.57 5.74 9.06
N GLY A 151 -8.06 6.67 9.85
CA GLY A 151 -7.65 6.41 11.23
C GLY A 151 -6.60 5.29 11.31
N ASN A 152 -6.89 4.28 12.09
CA ASN A 152 -6.03 3.10 12.25
C ASN A 152 -6.56 1.87 11.49
N LYS A 153 -7.31 2.10 10.41
CA LYS A 153 -7.79 1.00 9.56
C LYS A 153 -6.62 0.36 8.82
N TYR A 154 -6.77 -0.91 8.54
CA TYR A 154 -5.80 -1.73 7.82
C TYR A 154 -6.53 -2.73 6.90
N ILE A 155 -5.78 -3.33 6.01
CA ILE A 155 -6.22 -4.42 5.15
C ILE A 155 -5.90 -5.75 5.85
N THR A 156 -6.78 -6.74 5.76
CA THR A 156 -6.49 -8.10 6.21
C THR A 156 -6.12 -8.95 5.00
N ILE A 157 -4.95 -9.56 5.02
CA ILE A 157 -4.53 -10.56 4.03
C ILE A 157 -5.02 -11.91 4.54
N ASP A 158 -6.00 -12.50 3.83
CA ASP A 158 -6.63 -13.77 4.18
C ASP A 158 -6.41 -14.79 3.05
N GLY A 159 -5.31 -15.51 3.17
CA GLY A 159 -4.81 -16.43 2.14
C GLY A 159 -3.62 -15.85 1.35
N THR A 160 -3.30 -16.51 0.25
CA THR A 160 -2.16 -16.14 -0.60
C THR A 160 -2.53 -14.99 -1.53
N LEU A 161 -1.58 -14.07 -1.73
CA LEU A 161 -1.64 -13.07 -2.80
C LEU A 161 -0.92 -13.60 -4.04
N ASP A 162 -1.65 -13.65 -5.16
CA ASP A 162 -1.11 -14.15 -6.42
C ASP A 162 -0.11 -13.19 -7.07
N GLY A 163 0.65 -13.69 -8.04
CA GLY A 163 1.65 -12.89 -8.77
C GLY A 163 1.10 -11.62 -9.43
N GLY A 164 -0.19 -11.61 -9.76
CA GLY A 164 -0.88 -10.46 -10.36
C GLY A 164 -1.43 -9.42 -9.37
N ALA A 165 -1.40 -9.70 -8.07
CA ALA A 165 -1.90 -8.76 -7.06
C ALA A 165 -1.10 -7.45 -7.05
N SER A 166 -1.79 -6.32 -6.92
CA SER A 166 -1.14 -5.00 -6.86
C SER A 166 -2.07 -3.99 -6.18
N ILE A 167 -1.68 -3.51 -5.01
CA ILE A 167 -2.54 -2.67 -4.15
C ILE A 167 -1.78 -1.42 -3.75
N GLY A 168 -2.21 -0.25 -4.25
CA GLY A 168 -1.70 1.04 -3.80
C GLY A 168 -2.37 1.45 -2.48
N VAL A 169 -1.63 2.05 -1.55
CA VAL A 169 -2.15 2.42 -0.23
C VAL A 169 -1.73 3.82 0.18
N THR A 170 -2.70 4.55 0.72
CA THR A 170 -2.55 5.85 1.38
C THR A 170 -3.10 5.76 2.79
N THR A 171 -2.40 6.32 3.78
CA THR A 171 -2.88 6.47 5.15
C THR A 171 -3.40 7.88 5.42
N GLU A 172 -4.37 8.04 6.32
CA GLU A 172 -4.90 9.36 6.70
C GLU A 172 -3.84 10.29 7.29
N LYS A 173 -2.97 9.71 8.12
CA LYS A 173 -1.85 10.42 8.74
C LYS A 173 -0.56 10.02 8.07
N GLU A 174 0.41 10.93 8.09
CA GLU A 174 1.77 10.58 7.71
C GLU A 174 2.26 9.39 8.55
N PRO A 175 2.85 8.36 7.92
CA PRO A 175 3.34 7.20 8.66
C PRO A 175 4.38 7.59 9.73
N ALA A 176 4.28 6.98 10.90
CA ALA A 176 5.21 7.20 12.01
C ALA A 176 6.65 6.80 11.64
N ALA A 177 7.63 7.29 12.38
CA ALA A 177 9.06 7.00 12.15
C ALA A 177 9.39 5.49 12.14
N GLY A 178 8.70 4.68 12.97
CA GLY A 178 8.81 3.22 12.99
C GLY A 178 7.91 2.50 11.98
N GLY A 179 7.24 3.24 11.11
CA GLY A 179 6.26 2.71 10.18
C GLY A 179 4.83 2.69 10.71
N SER A 180 3.88 2.66 9.80
CA SER A 180 2.45 2.52 10.12
C SER A 180 1.89 1.24 9.49
N VAL A 181 1.17 0.45 10.26
CA VAL A 181 0.55 -0.79 9.78
C VAL A 181 -0.50 -0.44 8.72
N ILE A 182 -0.36 -1.02 7.53
CA ILE A 182 -1.31 -0.90 6.41
C ILE A 182 -2.03 -2.20 6.12
N ALA A 183 -1.42 -3.34 6.42
CA ALA A 183 -2.05 -4.63 6.29
C ALA A 183 -1.59 -5.58 7.39
N ILE A 184 -2.44 -6.55 7.73
CA ILE A 184 -2.13 -7.65 8.65
C ILE A 184 -2.39 -8.98 7.96
N GLY A 185 -1.68 -10.02 8.40
CA GLY A 185 -1.81 -11.38 7.88
C GLY A 185 -0.98 -12.35 8.71
N LYS A 186 -0.91 -13.59 8.27
CA LYS A 186 -0.12 -14.63 8.92
C LYS A 186 1.11 -14.96 8.08
N ASP A 187 2.26 -15.11 8.73
CA ASP A 187 3.52 -15.54 8.11
C ASP A 187 3.90 -14.73 6.85
N LEU A 188 3.70 -13.39 6.92
CA LEU A 188 3.94 -12.47 5.81
C LEU A 188 5.40 -12.47 5.37
N THR A 189 5.61 -12.34 4.07
CA THR A 189 6.91 -12.37 3.41
C THR A 189 7.23 -11.06 2.68
N ALA A 190 8.46 -10.89 2.24
CA ALA A 190 8.84 -9.80 1.34
C ALA A 190 8.02 -9.84 0.03
N GLY A 191 7.70 -11.05 -0.47
CA GLY A 191 6.86 -11.23 -1.64
C GLY A 191 5.43 -10.68 -1.46
N ASP A 192 4.87 -10.75 -0.24
CA ASP A 192 3.59 -10.10 0.07
C ASP A 192 3.73 -8.58 0.13
N ALA A 193 4.82 -8.07 0.70
CA ALA A 193 5.10 -6.64 0.73
C ALA A 193 5.22 -6.04 -0.68
N GLU A 194 5.81 -6.74 -1.63
CA GLU A 194 5.94 -6.32 -3.04
C GLU A 194 4.59 -6.14 -3.76
N LYS A 195 3.53 -6.78 -3.29
CA LYS A 195 2.16 -6.61 -3.82
C LYS A 195 1.53 -5.29 -3.37
N PHE A 196 2.09 -4.64 -2.36
CA PHE A 196 1.62 -3.36 -1.87
C PHE A 196 2.57 -2.24 -2.29
N LYS A 197 2.00 -1.09 -2.62
CA LYS A 197 2.77 0.10 -2.97
C LYS A 197 2.26 1.31 -2.20
N SER A 198 3.18 2.14 -1.75
CA SER A 198 2.81 3.44 -1.20
C SER A 198 2.32 4.36 -2.31
N ASP A 199 1.17 5.01 -2.10
CA ASP A 199 0.75 6.15 -2.92
C ASP A 199 1.44 7.45 -2.46
N LEU A 200 2.07 7.43 -1.28
CA LEU A 200 2.82 8.55 -0.72
C LEU A 200 4.27 8.48 -1.19
N GLY A 201 4.78 9.58 -1.72
CA GLY A 201 6.19 9.69 -2.09
C GLY A 201 7.10 9.57 -0.85
N GLY A 202 8.25 8.89 -0.99
CA GLY A 202 9.21 8.73 0.10
C GLY A 202 8.85 7.65 1.12
N TYR A 203 7.93 6.74 0.78
CA TYR A 203 7.58 5.59 1.61
C TYR A 203 7.61 4.29 0.80
N ALA A 204 8.05 3.22 1.44
CA ALA A 204 8.02 1.85 0.92
C ALA A 204 7.20 0.94 1.84
N VAL A 205 6.88 -0.27 1.37
CA VAL A 205 6.22 -1.28 2.17
C VAL A 205 7.24 -2.30 2.66
N SER A 206 7.20 -2.62 3.94
CA SER A 206 8.07 -3.59 4.58
C SER A 206 7.27 -4.52 5.49
N VAL A 207 7.78 -5.74 5.71
CA VAL A 207 7.20 -6.69 6.67
C VAL A 207 7.72 -6.36 8.07
N ASN A 208 6.85 -6.41 9.09
CA ASN A 208 7.26 -6.24 10.47
C ASN A 208 7.99 -7.49 11.02
N GLU A 209 8.65 -7.34 12.18
CA GLU A 209 9.42 -8.43 12.81
C GLU A 209 8.62 -9.70 13.08
N SER A 210 7.38 -9.53 13.53
CA SER A 210 6.48 -10.64 13.85
C SER A 210 5.89 -11.32 12.62
N LYS A 211 6.21 -10.86 11.40
CA LYS A 211 5.66 -11.35 10.13
C LYS A 211 4.13 -11.41 10.08
N ASN A 212 3.49 -10.54 10.83
CA ASN A 212 2.03 -10.44 10.90
C ASN A 212 1.49 -9.08 10.43
N GLY A 213 2.36 -8.17 9.98
CA GLY A 213 1.99 -6.85 9.49
C GLY A 213 2.87 -6.33 8.37
N LEU A 214 2.26 -5.64 7.41
CA LEU A 214 2.94 -4.80 6.44
C LEU A 214 2.90 -3.35 6.91
N LEU A 215 4.04 -2.69 6.87
CA LEU A 215 4.23 -1.32 7.33
C LEU A 215 4.54 -0.39 6.15
N LEU A 216 3.97 0.82 6.13
CA LEU A 216 4.55 1.93 5.40
C LEU A 216 5.69 2.52 6.20
N VAL A 217 6.90 2.42 5.67
CA VAL A 217 8.13 2.94 6.28
C VAL A 217 8.71 4.05 5.42
N LYS A 218 9.25 5.09 6.06
CA LYS A 218 9.90 6.19 5.35
C LYS A 218 11.13 5.69 4.61
N THR A 219 11.27 6.01 3.33
CA THR A 219 12.48 5.73 2.56
C THR A 219 13.41 6.94 2.61
N HIS A 220 14.70 6.67 2.66
CA HIS A 220 15.73 7.68 2.47
C HIS A 220 16.15 7.64 0.99
N ARG A 221 15.97 8.76 0.31
CA ARG A 221 16.26 8.86 -1.12
C ARG A 221 17.39 9.86 -1.35
N HIS A 222 18.41 9.45 -2.08
CA HIS A 222 19.44 10.34 -2.56
C HIS A 222 20.14 9.78 -3.81
N CYS A 223 20.88 10.63 -4.51
CA CYS A 223 21.64 10.25 -5.70
C CYS A 223 22.92 9.49 -5.29
N LEU A 224 23.25 8.44 -6.02
CA LEU A 224 24.50 7.68 -5.88
C LEU A 224 25.65 8.24 -6.75
N CYS A 225 25.53 9.46 -7.26
CA CYS A 225 26.54 10.06 -8.17
C CYS A 225 27.89 10.38 -7.51
N GLY A 226 28.01 10.22 -6.18
CA GLY A 226 29.23 10.51 -5.42
C GLY A 226 29.59 12.00 -5.29
N LYS A 227 28.71 12.92 -5.71
CA LYS A 227 28.93 14.37 -5.59
C LYS A 227 28.29 14.91 -4.33
N ALA A 228 29.07 15.63 -3.53
CA ALA A 228 28.65 16.19 -2.23
C ALA A 228 27.53 17.23 -2.33
N ASP A 229 27.35 17.86 -3.49
CA ASP A 229 26.38 18.94 -3.76
C ASP A 229 25.18 18.49 -4.59
N CYS A 230 24.86 17.20 -4.58
CA CYS A 230 23.74 16.63 -5.32
C CYS A 230 22.39 17.04 -4.71
N ASN A 231 22.05 18.32 -4.80
CA ASN A 231 20.77 18.88 -4.33
C ASN A 231 19.72 18.87 -5.43
N GLY A 232 19.25 17.68 -5.85
CA GLY A 232 18.09 17.57 -6.73
C GLY A 232 18.25 18.23 -8.12
N ARG A 233 19.47 18.33 -8.66
CA ARG A 233 19.68 18.84 -10.01
C ARG A 233 19.04 17.89 -11.03
N VAL A 234 18.39 18.43 -12.04
CA VAL A 234 17.59 17.69 -13.03
C VAL A 234 18.35 16.57 -13.73
N ASP A 235 19.65 16.76 -13.96
CA ASP A 235 20.57 15.79 -14.55
C ASP A 235 20.91 14.60 -13.61
N HIS A 236 20.70 14.76 -12.30
CA HIS A 236 20.95 13.73 -11.29
C HIS A 236 19.69 12.98 -10.86
N LEU A 237 18.49 13.48 -11.13
CA LEU A 237 17.21 12.86 -10.76
C LEU A 237 17.05 11.43 -11.30
N LYS A 238 17.66 11.13 -12.45
CA LYS A 238 17.65 9.77 -13.02
C LYS A 238 18.51 8.75 -12.27
N GLN A 239 19.40 9.23 -11.39
CA GLN A 239 20.29 8.40 -10.57
C GLN A 239 19.83 8.30 -9.10
N GLU A 240 18.73 8.97 -8.76
CA GLU A 240 18.14 8.82 -7.43
C GLU A 240 17.67 7.39 -7.21
N THR A 241 17.92 6.90 -6.01
CA THR A 241 17.54 5.57 -5.59
C THR A 241 16.95 5.60 -4.20
N ASP A 242 15.97 4.76 -3.97
CA ASP A 242 15.35 4.59 -2.67
C ASP A 242 16.21 3.67 -1.79
N PHE A 243 16.40 4.08 -0.55
CA PHE A 243 17.08 3.31 0.48
C PHE A 243 16.05 2.84 1.50
N THR A 244 16.17 1.61 1.91
CA THR A 244 15.35 1.02 2.98
C THR A 244 16.00 1.25 4.34
N PRO A 245 15.25 1.63 5.40
CA PRO A 245 15.82 1.76 6.73
C PRO A 245 16.35 0.41 7.22
N TRP A 246 17.56 0.38 7.78
CA TRP A 246 18.10 -0.80 8.45
C TRP A 246 17.47 -0.90 9.83
N THR A 247 16.36 -1.63 9.92
CA THR A 247 15.55 -1.80 11.13
C THR A 247 15.94 -3.04 11.93
N ASP A 248 15.48 -3.14 13.18
CA ASP A 248 15.62 -4.36 13.99
C ASP A 248 15.03 -5.59 13.30
N ALA A 249 13.92 -5.42 12.56
CA ALA A 249 13.31 -6.48 11.78
C ALA A 249 14.26 -7.05 10.71
N LEU A 250 14.87 -6.18 9.93
CA LEU A 250 15.83 -6.56 8.89
C LEU A 250 17.10 -7.15 9.50
N ALA A 251 17.61 -6.56 10.58
CA ALA A 251 18.78 -7.06 11.29
C ALA A 251 18.54 -8.47 11.83
N LYS A 252 17.39 -8.69 12.45
CA LYS A 252 17.00 -10.00 12.98
C LYS A 252 16.74 -11.03 11.88
N ALA A 253 16.09 -10.62 10.80
CA ALA A 253 15.85 -11.50 9.65
C ALA A 253 17.15 -11.92 8.96
N GLN A 254 18.08 -10.99 8.73
CA GLN A 254 19.34 -11.28 8.07
C GLN A 254 20.40 -11.89 9.02
N ASN A 255 20.55 -11.37 10.22
CA ASN A 255 21.66 -11.65 11.11
C ASN A 255 21.27 -12.46 12.35
N GLY A 256 19.96 -12.56 12.66
CA GLY A 256 19.46 -13.21 13.87
C GLY A 256 19.62 -12.37 15.15
N ILE A 257 20.02 -11.11 15.04
CA ILE A 257 20.28 -10.18 16.15
C ILE A 257 19.63 -8.82 15.87
N ASP A 258 19.32 -8.07 16.92
CA ASP A 258 18.76 -6.72 16.80
C ASP A 258 19.81 -5.72 16.26
N LYS A 259 19.38 -4.64 15.59
CA LYS A 259 20.28 -3.65 14.98
C LYS A 259 21.15 -2.92 15.98
N THR A 260 20.71 -2.81 17.23
CA THR A 260 21.47 -2.21 18.34
C THR A 260 22.50 -3.16 18.92
N ALA A 261 22.43 -4.44 18.60
CA ALA A 261 23.45 -5.41 18.99
C ALA A 261 24.74 -5.21 18.17
N SER A 262 25.85 -5.60 18.73
CA SER A 262 27.14 -5.60 18.04
C SER A 262 27.06 -6.40 16.73
N ASN A 263 27.67 -5.87 15.67
CA ASN A 263 27.75 -6.50 14.34
C ASN A 263 26.42 -6.57 13.55
N SER A 264 25.47 -5.73 13.85
CA SER A 264 24.16 -5.69 13.20
C SER A 264 24.15 -4.79 11.96
N LEU A 265 24.89 -5.14 10.93
CA LEU A 265 24.85 -4.49 9.60
C LEU A 265 24.51 -5.52 8.50
N PRO A 266 23.99 -5.10 7.33
CA PRO A 266 23.60 -6.01 6.26
C PRO A 266 24.72 -6.95 5.83
N SER A 267 24.62 -8.24 6.10
CA SER A 267 25.73 -9.21 5.88
C SER A 267 25.32 -10.43 5.05
N LYS A 268 24.05 -10.74 4.90
CA LYS A 268 23.57 -11.93 4.16
C LYS A 268 22.94 -11.59 2.82
N GLU A 269 22.23 -10.45 2.74
CA GLU A 269 21.55 -10.03 1.51
C GLU A 269 22.02 -8.64 1.12
N GLY A 270 22.41 -8.48 -0.15
CA GLY A 270 22.72 -7.18 -0.74
C GLY A 270 21.45 -6.33 -0.84
N GLY A 271 21.63 -5.01 -0.83
CA GLY A 271 20.51 -4.07 -0.93
C GLY A 271 20.96 -2.66 -0.64
N LYS A 272 20.04 -1.71 -0.75
CA LYS A 272 20.29 -0.30 -0.47
C LYS A 272 19.67 0.07 0.86
N TYR A 273 20.50 0.27 1.87
CA TYR A 273 20.07 0.52 3.25
C TYR A 273 20.56 1.87 3.76
N TYR A 274 19.82 2.47 4.69
CA TYR A 274 20.31 3.62 5.47
C TYR A 274 20.20 3.35 6.97
N LEU A 275 21.11 3.96 7.74
CA LEU A 275 21.08 3.92 9.20
C LEU A 275 20.09 4.99 9.72
N ASP A 276 19.37 4.66 10.77
CA ASP A 276 18.53 5.56 11.57
C ASP A 276 19.03 5.70 13.01
N THR A 277 20.18 5.08 13.31
CA THR A 277 20.88 5.15 14.60
C THR A 277 22.36 4.84 14.40
N ASP A 278 23.19 5.24 15.36
CA ASP A 278 24.60 4.87 15.40
C ASP A 278 24.76 3.37 15.64
N VAL A 279 25.78 2.77 15.02
CA VAL A 279 26.07 1.33 15.14
C VAL A 279 27.46 1.14 15.73
N THR A 280 27.55 0.29 16.76
CA THR A 280 28.83 -0.10 17.36
C THR A 280 29.16 -1.55 16.97
N LEU A 281 30.29 -1.75 16.32
CA LEU A 281 30.79 -3.06 15.92
C LEU A 281 31.82 -3.57 16.93
N THR A 282 31.76 -4.83 17.27
CA THR A 282 32.82 -5.54 18.03
C THR A 282 33.64 -6.45 17.15
N GLU A 283 33.13 -6.72 15.94
CA GLU A 283 33.81 -7.48 14.90
C GLU A 283 33.77 -6.76 13.57
N THR A 284 34.70 -7.09 12.69
CA THR A 284 34.74 -6.50 11.35
C THR A 284 33.51 -6.90 10.55
N TRP A 285 32.79 -5.91 10.02
CA TRP A 285 31.66 -6.13 9.13
C TRP A 285 32.15 -6.42 7.69
N THR A 286 31.63 -7.50 7.12
CA THR A 286 31.80 -7.84 5.72
C THR A 286 30.45 -7.75 5.01
N PRO A 287 30.22 -6.71 4.18
CA PRO A 287 28.94 -6.54 3.49
C PRO A 287 28.67 -7.66 2.48
N ALA A 288 27.41 -8.01 2.32
CA ALA A 288 26.97 -8.85 1.21
C ALA A 288 27.20 -8.15 -0.13
N SER A 289 27.40 -8.94 -1.19
CA SER A 289 27.55 -8.37 -2.56
C SER A 289 26.35 -7.51 -2.95
N GLY A 290 26.60 -6.35 -3.54
CA GLY A 290 25.56 -5.39 -3.93
C GLY A 290 24.98 -4.56 -2.78
N THR A 291 25.56 -4.61 -1.57
CA THR A 291 25.15 -3.75 -0.46
C THR A 291 25.61 -2.32 -0.70
N VAL A 292 24.68 -1.38 -0.61
CA VAL A 292 24.93 0.07 -0.52
C VAL A 292 24.38 0.55 0.82
N LEU A 293 25.24 1.12 1.66
CA LEU A 293 24.85 1.64 2.96
C LEU A 293 25.03 3.15 3.03
N CYS A 294 23.95 3.87 3.26
CA CYS A 294 23.97 5.30 3.60
C CYS A 294 24.00 5.45 5.11
N LEU A 295 24.99 6.18 5.62
CA LEU A 295 25.10 6.44 7.06
C LEU A 295 24.05 7.43 7.57
N ASN A 296 23.47 8.24 6.70
CA ASN A 296 22.38 9.19 7.04
C ASN A 296 22.71 10.08 8.25
N GLY A 297 24.00 10.49 8.38
CA GLY A 297 24.48 11.28 9.52
C GLY A 297 24.84 10.48 10.77
N HIS A 298 24.64 9.18 10.77
CA HIS A 298 25.01 8.28 11.86
C HIS A 298 26.44 7.74 11.73
N ASN A 299 26.97 7.19 12.82
CA ASN A 299 28.34 6.71 12.90
C ASN A 299 28.37 5.18 12.97
N ILE A 300 29.41 4.60 12.36
CA ILE A 300 29.82 3.22 12.60
C ILE A 300 31.10 3.28 13.44
N THR A 301 31.03 2.77 14.66
CA THR A 301 32.15 2.75 15.60
C THR A 301 32.62 1.32 15.82
N MET A 302 33.93 1.11 15.80
CA MET A 302 34.52 -0.17 16.16
C MET A 302 34.94 -0.14 17.65
N ASN A 303 34.34 -1.02 18.43
CA ASN A 303 34.70 -1.23 19.84
C ASN A 303 35.29 -2.64 19.99
N GLY A 304 36.60 -2.76 19.81
CA GLY A 304 37.30 -4.04 19.89
C GLY A 304 38.73 -3.98 19.38
N SER A 305 39.43 -5.10 19.46
CA SER A 305 40.84 -5.24 19.03
C SER A 305 41.04 -5.48 17.53
N LYS A 306 39.97 -5.45 16.74
CA LYS A 306 40.03 -5.65 15.30
C LYS A 306 40.62 -4.46 14.57
N LYS A 307 41.28 -4.69 13.45
CA LYS A 307 42.00 -3.67 12.70
C LYS A 307 41.13 -2.79 11.81
N ALA A 308 39.94 -3.22 11.45
CA ALA A 308 39.02 -2.47 10.59
C ALA A 308 37.56 -2.70 10.98
N ALA A 309 36.75 -1.65 10.94
CA ALA A 309 35.32 -1.76 11.12
C ALA A 309 34.65 -2.44 9.92
N ILE A 310 35.12 -2.14 8.72
CA ILE A 310 34.54 -2.62 7.45
C ILE A 310 35.64 -3.34 6.66
N TYR A 311 35.32 -4.54 6.17
CA TYR A 311 36.17 -5.30 5.28
C TYR A 311 35.45 -5.59 3.99
N VAL A 312 35.89 -5.01 2.88
CA VAL A 312 35.30 -5.16 1.56
C VAL A 312 36.20 -6.04 0.71
N ILE A 313 35.64 -7.15 0.23
CA ILE A 313 36.31 -8.02 -0.73
C ILE A 313 35.67 -7.76 -2.09
N ASN A 314 36.47 -7.50 -3.13
CA ASN A 314 35.99 -7.23 -4.49
C ASN A 314 34.99 -6.05 -4.56
N ALA A 315 35.43 -4.86 -4.15
CA ALA A 315 34.70 -3.64 -4.43
C ALA A 315 34.66 -3.42 -5.94
N PHE A 316 33.49 -3.62 -6.54
CA PHE A 316 33.25 -3.20 -7.91
C PHE A 316 32.76 -1.75 -7.87
N THR A 317 33.41 -0.94 -8.67
CA THR A 317 33.09 0.47 -8.94
C THR A 317 31.75 0.63 -9.61
#